data_7775122e0c48ba0d00d6342c65d6bef8
#
_entry.id   7775122e0c48ba0d00d6342c65d6bef8
#
_cell.length_a   1.000
_cell.length_b   1.000
_cell.length_c   1.000
_cell.angle_alpha   90.00
_cell.angle_beta   90.00
_cell.angle_gamma   90.00
#
_symmetry.space_group_name_H-M   'P 1'
#
loop_
_entity.id
_entity.type
_entity.pdbx_description
1 polymer ?
#
loop_
_entity_poly.entity_id
_entity_poly.type
_entity_poly.pdbx_seq_one_letter_code
_entity_poly.pdbx_strand_id
1 'polypeptide(L)'
;MEIDVQEFDKVAREVFAPIYPVIAEQIKQKTGIITGKCLELGCGGGYLGIALARITDLQIILLDTSREMLNVAASNISDCGLEARMQTLQADVQEIPLEDQSVDLIISRGSVFFWEDQQTAFEEIYRILTPNGVAYVGGGFGTAELRKQVAVEMEKRDKNWNEENKKRIGEHAPEAFQSKLEKAKIPRFVIDRNEAGLWIVIRR
;
A
#
# COMPACT_ATOMS: atom_id res chain seq x y z
N MET A 1 -2.99 -10.09 -18.21
CA MET A 1 -2.15 -9.06 -18.88
C MET A 1 -0.83 -9.06 -18.14
N GLU A 2 0.26 -9.43 -18.81
CA GLU A 2 1.58 -9.38 -18.21
C GLU A 2 1.96 -7.92 -17.97
N ILE A 3 2.27 -7.57 -16.72
CA ILE A 3 2.67 -6.20 -16.37
C ILE A 3 4.11 -6.01 -16.85
N ASP A 4 4.35 -4.99 -17.67
CA ASP A 4 5.72 -4.55 -17.97
C ASP A 4 6.31 -3.91 -16.71
N VAL A 5 7.12 -4.69 -16.00
CA VAL A 5 7.75 -4.30 -14.72
C VAL A 5 8.62 -3.05 -14.88
N GLN A 6 9.32 -2.92 -16.01
CA GLN A 6 10.21 -1.76 -16.23
C GLN A 6 9.42 -0.47 -16.44
N GLU A 7 8.34 -0.52 -17.24
CA GLU A 7 7.49 0.64 -17.46
C GLU A 7 6.72 0.99 -16.18
N PHE A 8 6.23 -0.02 -15.43
CA PHE A 8 5.56 0.20 -14.14
C PHE A 8 6.50 0.89 -13.14
N ASP A 9 7.73 0.41 -13.00
CA ASP A 9 8.73 0.99 -12.11
C ASP A 9 9.11 2.42 -12.55
N LYS A 10 9.28 2.64 -13.85
CA LYS A 10 9.55 3.96 -14.41
C LYS A 10 8.43 4.96 -14.07
N VAL A 11 7.17 4.57 -14.22
CA VAL A 11 6.02 5.38 -13.84
C VAL A 11 6.03 5.69 -12.34
N ALA A 12 6.33 4.69 -11.50
CA ALA A 12 6.43 4.89 -10.06
C ALA A 12 7.51 5.92 -9.68
N ARG A 13 8.67 5.87 -10.33
CA ARG A 13 9.79 6.80 -10.08
C ARG A 13 9.58 8.20 -10.67
N GLU A 14 9.01 8.30 -11.87
CA GLU A 14 8.93 9.57 -12.59
C GLU A 14 7.64 10.35 -12.28
N VAL A 15 6.53 9.66 -12.02
CA VAL A 15 5.22 10.28 -11.84
C VAL A 15 4.76 10.23 -10.38
N PHE A 16 4.90 9.07 -9.74
CA PHE A 16 4.39 8.88 -8.38
C PHE A 16 5.40 9.24 -7.28
N ALA A 17 6.67 9.43 -7.58
CA ALA A 17 7.69 9.70 -6.57
C ALA A 17 7.31 10.81 -5.56
N PRO A 18 6.70 11.93 -5.94
CA PRO A 18 6.36 13.01 -5.01
C PRO A 18 5.31 12.62 -3.94
N ILE A 19 4.48 11.59 -4.19
CA ILE A 19 3.42 11.23 -3.23
C ILE A 19 3.93 10.39 -2.06
N TYR A 20 4.97 9.57 -2.25
CA TYR A 20 5.40 8.61 -1.24
C TYR A 20 5.85 9.24 0.08
N PRO A 21 6.71 10.30 0.09
CA PRO A 21 7.09 10.95 1.33
C PRO A 21 5.89 11.58 2.07
N VAL A 22 4.95 12.15 1.32
CA VAL A 22 3.75 12.77 1.91
C VAL A 22 2.85 11.71 2.55
N ILE A 23 2.63 10.59 1.85
CA ILE A 23 1.83 9.47 2.39
C ILE A 23 2.53 8.84 3.59
N ALA A 24 3.85 8.64 3.55
CA ALA A 24 4.62 8.11 4.67
C ALA A 24 4.47 8.97 5.93
N GLU A 25 4.58 10.30 5.80
CA GLU A 25 4.37 11.22 6.91
C GLU A 25 2.93 11.17 7.44
N GLN A 26 1.93 11.08 6.56
CA GLN A 26 0.51 10.91 6.96
C GLN A 26 0.28 9.60 7.72
N ILE A 27 0.87 8.48 7.26
CA ILE A 27 0.81 7.20 7.96
C ILE A 27 1.40 7.34 9.36
N LYS A 28 2.61 7.89 9.48
CA LYS A 28 3.27 8.14 10.76
C LYS A 28 2.40 8.97 11.71
N GLN A 29 1.83 10.08 11.23
CA GLN A 29 0.99 10.97 12.04
C GLN A 29 -0.33 10.31 12.46
N LYS A 30 -0.99 9.58 11.55
CA LYS A 30 -2.31 8.97 11.81
C LYS A 30 -2.25 7.70 12.64
N THR A 31 -1.14 6.95 12.56
CA THR A 31 -0.99 5.69 13.28
C THR A 31 -0.20 5.84 14.58
N GLY A 32 0.77 6.74 14.62
CA GLY A 32 1.70 6.91 15.73
C GLY A 32 2.74 5.77 15.83
N ILE A 33 2.72 4.79 14.91
CA ILE A 33 3.61 3.63 14.94
C ILE A 33 4.90 3.97 14.20
N ILE A 34 6.00 4.05 14.93
CA ILE A 34 7.31 4.45 14.41
C ILE A 34 8.42 3.41 14.67
N THR A 35 8.11 2.37 15.42
CA THR A 35 9.01 1.23 15.72
C THR A 35 8.23 -0.07 15.63
N GLY A 36 8.93 -1.21 15.63
CA GLY A 36 8.32 -2.53 15.48
C GLY A 36 8.35 -3.04 14.05
N LYS A 37 7.48 -3.97 13.72
CA LYS A 37 7.42 -4.62 12.41
C LYS A 37 6.34 -4.00 11.52
N CYS A 38 6.73 -3.62 10.31
CA CYS A 38 5.81 -3.14 9.27
C CYS A 38 5.77 -4.13 8.10
N LEU A 39 4.60 -4.31 7.49
CA LEU A 39 4.40 -5.06 6.26
C LEU A 39 3.76 -4.15 5.20
N GLU A 40 4.40 -4.02 4.05
CA GLU A 40 3.80 -3.38 2.87
C GLU A 40 3.23 -4.44 1.93
N LEU A 41 1.93 -4.36 1.63
CA LEU A 41 1.21 -5.30 0.77
C LEU A 41 1.14 -4.79 -0.67
N GLY A 42 1.58 -5.62 -1.63
CA GLY A 42 1.67 -5.25 -3.04
C GLY A 42 2.63 -4.08 -3.24
N CYS A 43 3.86 -4.26 -2.78
CA CYS A 43 4.84 -3.19 -2.63
C CYS A 43 5.38 -2.64 -3.97
N GLY A 44 5.26 -3.40 -5.08
CA GLY A 44 5.93 -3.06 -6.33
C GLY A 44 7.43 -2.82 -6.10
N GLY A 45 7.94 -1.66 -6.48
CA GLY A 45 9.33 -1.26 -6.25
C GLY A 45 9.66 -0.83 -4.81
N GLY A 46 8.72 -0.91 -3.85
CA GLY A 46 8.95 -0.64 -2.43
C GLY A 46 9.04 0.83 -2.05
N TYR A 47 8.56 1.74 -2.88
CA TYR A 47 8.76 3.19 -2.70
C TYR A 47 8.11 3.77 -1.47
N LEU A 48 6.91 3.31 -1.09
CA LEU A 48 6.24 3.78 0.12
C LEU A 48 6.94 3.26 1.38
N GLY A 49 7.30 1.97 1.42
CA GLY A 49 8.07 1.39 2.52
C GLY A 49 9.42 2.07 2.71
N ILE A 50 10.15 2.35 1.63
CA ILE A 50 11.41 3.09 1.67
C ILE A 50 11.21 4.51 2.20
N ALA A 51 10.17 5.21 1.76
CA ALA A 51 9.85 6.54 2.26
C ALA A 51 9.52 6.50 3.77
N LEU A 52 8.79 5.49 4.22
CA LEU A 52 8.46 5.30 5.64
C LEU A 52 9.70 4.92 6.48
N ALA A 53 10.59 4.05 5.97
CA ALA A 53 11.83 3.67 6.64
C ALA A 53 12.75 4.86 6.91
N ARG A 54 12.73 5.89 6.05
CA ARG A 54 13.54 7.10 6.19
C ARG A 54 13.10 8.01 7.34
N ILE A 55 11.88 7.88 7.82
CA ILE A 55 11.29 8.75 8.86
C ILE A 55 10.86 7.98 10.12
N THR A 56 11.18 6.68 10.18
CA THR A 56 10.84 5.78 11.30
C THR A 56 11.97 4.77 11.54
N ASP A 57 11.90 4.05 12.68
CA ASP A 57 12.80 2.94 13.03
C ASP A 57 12.13 1.56 12.83
N LEU A 58 11.14 1.47 11.93
CA LEU A 58 10.43 0.22 11.61
C LEU A 58 11.34 -0.80 10.91
N GLN A 59 11.13 -2.07 11.22
CA GLN A 59 11.61 -3.20 10.42
C GLN A 59 10.55 -3.49 9.36
N ILE A 60 10.86 -3.33 8.08
CA ILE A 60 9.85 -3.35 7.02
C ILE A 60 10.01 -4.58 6.13
N ILE A 61 8.92 -5.30 5.93
CA ILE A 61 8.81 -6.40 4.97
C ILE A 61 8.02 -5.88 3.77
N LEU A 62 8.59 -6.02 2.56
CA LEU A 62 7.96 -5.67 1.30
C LEU A 62 7.39 -6.94 0.65
N LEU A 63 6.07 -7.08 0.65
CA LEU A 63 5.38 -8.24 0.09
C LEU A 63 4.82 -7.92 -1.31
N ASP A 64 5.09 -8.80 -2.26
CA ASP A 64 4.47 -8.79 -3.59
C ASP A 64 4.38 -10.22 -4.14
N THR A 65 3.45 -10.47 -5.06
CA THR A 65 3.36 -11.74 -5.77
C THR A 65 4.39 -11.84 -6.89
N SER A 66 4.80 -10.71 -7.48
CA SER A 66 5.77 -10.63 -8.57
C SER A 66 7.21 -10.71 -8.07
N ARG A 67 7.91 -11.80 -8.42
CA ARG A 67 9.34 -11.94 -8.16
C ARG A 67 10.15 -10.83 -8.83
N GLU A 68 9.75 -10.41 -10.00
CA GLU A 68 10.46 -9.35 -10.75
C GLU A 68 10.33 -7.99 -10.05
N MET A 69 9.13 -7.65 -9.55
CA MET A 69 8.94 -6.46 -8.72
C MET A 69 9.75 -6.51 -7.43
N LEU A 70 9.83 -7.67 -6.78
CA LEU A 70 10.65 -7.84 -5.58
C LEU A 70 12.16 -7.69 -5.86
N ASN A 71 12.63 -8.06 -7.05
CA ASN A 71 14.01 -7.80 -7.45
C ASN A 71 14.26 -6.29 -7.60
N VAL A 72 13.33 -5.55 -8.17
CA VAL A 72 13.39 -4.07 -8.22
C VAL A 72 13.38 -3.49 -6.80
N ALA A 73 12.49 -3.96 -5.94
CA ALA A 73 12.42 -3.50 -4.56
C ALA A 73 13.71 -3.77 -3.78
N ALA A 74 14.33 -4.96 -3.96
CA ALA A 74 15.61 -5.30 -3.34
C ALA A 74 16.75 -4.39 -3.81
N SER A 75 16.80 -4.07 -5.10
CA SER A 75 17.76 -3.09 -5.63
C SER A 75 17.55 -1.71 -5.01
N ASN A 76 16.30 -1.23 -4.95
CA ASN A 76 15.97 0.06 -4.36
C ASN A 76 16.29 0.14 -2.85
N ILE A 77 16.11 -0.96 -2.11
CA ILE A 77 16.52 -1.08 -0.69
C ILE A 77 18.03 -0.88 -0.59
N SER A 78 18.81 -1.59 -1.43
CA SER A 78 20.28 -1.52 -1.42
C SER A 78 20.79 -0.14 -1.82
N ASP A 79 20.23 0.46 -2.86
CA ASP A 79 20.58 1.82 -3.30
C ASP A 79 20.33 2.87 -2.21
N CYS A 80 19.41 2.56 -1.28
CA CYS A 80 19.11 3.42 -0.14
C CYS A 80 19.88 3.07 1.14
N GLY A 81 20.67 1.97 1.17
CA GLY A 81 21.40 1.51 2.35
C GLY A 81 20.48 1.05 3.49
N LEU A 82 19.34 0.42 3.14
CA LEU A 82 18.30 0.04 4.12
C LEU A 82 18.23 -1.46 4.38
N GLU A 83 19.18 -2.27 3.89
CA GLU A 83 19.19 -3.73 3.97
C GLU A 83 19.16 -4.25 5.42
N ALA A 84 19.68 -3.49 6.36
CA ALA A 84 19.64 -3.86 7.77
C ALA A 84 18.22 -3.83 8.39
N ARG A 85 17.27 -3.14 7.75
CA ARG A 85 15.91 -2.92 8.27
C ARG A 85 14.79 -3.28 7.29
N MET A 86 15.13 -3.61 6.04
CA MET A 86 14.14 -3.93 5.03
C MET A 86 14.47 -5.24 4.33
N GLN A 87 13.45 -6.03 4.03
CA GLN A 87 13.55 -7.27 3.26
C GLN A 87 12.35 -7.47 2.37
N THR A 88 12.48 -8.30 1.34
CA THR A 88 11.39 -8.68 0.44
C THR A 88 10.80 -10.04 0.81
N LEU A 89 9.51 -10.23 0.55
CA LEU A 89 8.77 -11.47 0.78
C LEU A 89 7.86 -11.75 -0.40
N GLN A 90 8.06 -12.87 -1.10
CA GLN A 90 7.13 -13.29 -2.15
C GLN A 90 5.96 -14.05 -1.55
N ALA A 91 4.77 -13.46 -1.59
CA ALA A 91 3.54 -14.08 -1.10
C ALA A 91 2.29 -13.40 -1.69
N ASP A 92 1.15 -14.07 -1.56
CA ASP A 92 -0.16 -13.49 -1.80
C ASP A 92 -0.72 -12.84 -0.54
N VAL A 93 -1.43 -11.74 -0.69
CA VAL A 93 -2.13 -11.05 0.42
C VAL A 93 -3.26 -11.89 1.03
N GLN A 94 -3.73 -12.89 0.31
CA GLN A 94 -4.76 -13.84 0.75
C GLN A 94 -4.20 -15.02 1.56
N GLU A 95 -2.86 -15.17 1.58
CA GLU A 95 -2.15 -16.20 2.34
C GLU A 95 -0.79 -15.67 2.79
N ILE A 96 -0.79 -14.84 3.83
CA ILE A 96 0.42 -14.17 4.30
C ILE A 96 1.20 -15.14 5.23
N PRO A 97 2.45 -15.54 4.87
CA PRO A 97 3.22 -16.52 5.63
C PRO A 97 3.91 -15.88 6.86
N LEU A 98 3.13 -15.18 7.67
CA LEU A 98 3.55 -14.60 8.94
C LEU A 98 2.64 -15.11 10.06
N GLU A 99 3.20 -15.18 11.26
CA GLU A 99 2.48 -15.61 12.44
C GLU A 99 1.35 -14.65 12.83
N ASP A 100 0.35 -15.17 13.52
CA ASP A 100 -0.72 -14.37 14.10
C ASP A 100 -0.14 -13.30 15.02
N GLN A 101 -0.72 -12.11 14.99
CA GLN A 101 -0.37 -11.02 15.91
C GLN A 101 1.14 -10.69 15.92
N SER A 102 1.76 -10.67 14.75
CA SER A 102 3.22 -10.49 14.60
C SER A 102 3.64 -9.19 13.91
N VAL A 103 2.68 -8.35 13.45
CA VAL A 103 2.94 -7.13 12.69
C VAL A 103 2.24 -5.94 13.34
N ASP A 104 2.99 -4.87 13.60
CA ASP A 104 2.47 -3.67 14.27
C ASP A 104 1.81 -2.70 13.30
N LEU A 105 2.35 -2.58 12.09
CA LEU A 105 1.84 -1.70 11.04
C LEU A 105 1.74 -2.44 9.72
N ILE A 106 0.59 -2.37 9.08
CA ILE A 106 0.40 -2.85 7.71
C ILE A 106 0.07 -1.66 6.83
N ILE A 107 0.77 -1.53 5.70
CA ILE A 107 0.54 -0.48 4.74
C ILE A 107 0.31 -1.06 3.34
N SER A 108 -0.49 -0.36 2.54
CA SER A 108 -0.60 -0.65 1.11
C SER A 108 -1.11 0.58 0.36
N ARG A 109 -0.50 0.87 -0.77
CA ARG A 109 -0.95 1.95 -1.65
C ARG A 109 -1.19 1.44 -3.07
N GLY A 110 -2.46 1.40 -3.46
CA GLY A 110 -2.87 1.11 -4.83
C GLY A 110 -3.11 -0.36 -5.14
N SER A 111 -2.58 -1.31 -4.36
CA SER A 111 -2.70 -2.74 -4.63
C SER A 111 -4.08 -3.32 -4.26
N VAL A 112 -4.76 -2.78 -3.25
CA VAL A 112 -6.05 -3.27 -2.75
C VAL A 112 -7.13 -3.41 -3.84
N PHE A 113 -7.06 -2.60 -4.89
CA PHE A 113 -8.00 -2.62 -6.01
C PHE A 113 -7.80 -3.80 -6.96
N PHE A 114 -6.71 -4.54 -6.81
CA PHE A 114 -6.33 -5.69 -7.65
C PHE A 114 -6.37 -7.01 -6.89
N TRP A 115 -6.66 -7.01 -5.59
CA TRP A 115 -6.78 -8.23 -4.81
C TRP A 115 -8.02 -9.00 -5.25
N GLU A 116 -7.83 -10.29 -5.55
CA GLU A 116 -8.87 -11.14 -6.12
C GLU A 116 -9.98 -11.42 -5.10
N ASP A 117 -9.61 -11.83 -3.89
CA ASP A 117 -10.51 -11.95 -2.74
C ASP A 117 -10.11 -10.96 -1.63
N GLN A 118 -10.70 -9.77 -1.69
CA GLN A 118 -10.44 -8.73 -0.71
C GLN A 118 -10.94 -9.09 0.70
N GLN A 119 -11.98 -9.94 0.82
CA GLN A 119 -12.46 -10.37 2.13
C GLN A 119 -11.39 -11.22 2.83
N THR A 120 -10.89 -12.26 2.17
CA THR A 120 -9.82 -13.12 2.68
C THR A 120 -8.55 -12.29 2.98
N ALA A 121 -8.20 -11.35 2.12
CA ALA A 121 -7.07 -10.45 2.38
C ALA A 121 -7.26 -9.60 3.65
N PHE A 122 -8.47 -9.08 3.92
CA PHE A 122 -8.75 -8.37 5.18
C PHE A 122 -8.73 -9.28 6.41
N GLU A 123 -9.16 -10.54 6.28
CA GLU A 123 -9.05 -11.55 7.34
C GLU A 123 -7.58 -11.80 7.69
N GLU A 124 -6.71 -11.98 6.69
CA GLU A 124 -5.26 -12.15 6.87
C GLU A 124 -4.60 -10.91 7.49
N ILE A 125 -4.93 -9.71 7.00
CA ILE A 125 -4.48 -8.44 7.59
C ILE A 125 -4.82 -8.41 9.09
N TYR A 126 -6.06 -8.72 9.44
CA TYR A 126 -6.49 -8.69 10.83
C TYR A 126 -5.84 -9.80 11.66
N ARG A 127 -5.65 -10.99 11.07
CA ARG A 127 -4.98 -12.12 11.74
C ARG A 127 -3.57 -11.77 12.23
N ILE A 128 -2.77 -11.16 11.34
CA ILE A 128 -1.36 -10.89 11.62
C ILE A 128 -1.11 -9.58 12.40
N LEU A 129 -2.09 -8.66 12.49
CA LEU A 129 -1.93 -7.43 13.30
C LEU A 129 -1.77 -7.78 14.78
N THR A 130 -0.77 -7.18 15.45
CA THR A 130 -0.61 -7.23 16.90
C THR A 130 -1.79 -6.53 17.63
N PRO A 131 -2.05 -6.85 18.91
CA PRO A 131 -2.91 -5.99 19.75
C PRO A 131 -2.39 -4.54 19.71
N ASN A 132 -3.28 -3.57 19.37
CA ASN A 132 -2.99 -2.18 19.06
C ASN A 132 -2.30 -1.92 17.70
N GLY A 133 -2.08 -2.95 16.89
CA GLY A 133 -1.61 -2.81 15.52
C GLY A 133 -2.60 -2.08 14.62
N VAL A 134 -2.09 -1.45 13.57
CA VAL A 134 -2.89 -0.67 12.62
C VAL A 134 -2.58 -1.09 11.18
N ALA A 135 -3.63 -1.30 10.37
CA ALA A 135 -3.47 -1.35 8.92
C ALA A 135 -3.96 -0.03 8.29
N TYR A 136 -3.17 0.49 7.36
CA TYR A 136 -3.44 1.68 6.57
C TYR A 136 -3.35 1.34 5.08
N VAL A 137 -4.48 0.98 4.48
CA VAL A 137 -4.56 0.36 3.16
C VAL A 137 -5.45 1.20 2.24
N GLY A 138 -5.04 1.43 1.00
CA GLY A 138 -5.89 2.19 0.08
C GLY A 138 -5.20 2.65 -1.19
N GLY A 139 -5.68 3.79 -1.74
CA GLY A 139 -5.17 4.38 -2.99
C GLY A 139 -5.21 5.90 -2.97
N GLY A 140 -4.40 6.50 -2.12
CA GLY A 140 -4.29 7.95 -2.03
C GLY A 140 -3.07 8.53 -2.75
N PHE A 141 -3.10 9.84 -2.93
CA PHE A 141 -2.05 10.63 -3.58
C PHE A 141 -1.38 11.62 -2.61
N GLY A 142 -1.65 11.48 -1.31
CA GLY A 142 -1.16 12.41 -0.30
C GLY A 142 -2.00 13.68 -0.20
N THR A 143 -2.02 14.51 -1.25
CA THR A 143 -2.86 15.73 -1.31
C THR A 143 -3.68 15.80 -2.60
N ALA A 144 -4.70 16.67 -2.62
CA ALA A 144 -5.49 16.93 -3.82
C ALA A 144 -4.64 17.54 -4.95
N GLU A 145 -3.65 18.37 -4.63
CA GLU A 145 -2.73 18.98 -5.57
C GLU A 145 -1.85 17.92 -6.23
N LEU A 146 -1.25 17.02 -5.43
CA LEU A 146 -0.44 15.92 -5.95
C LEU A 146 -1.26 14.98 -6.82
N ARG A 147 -2.53 14.71 -6.45
CA ARG A 147 -3.45 13.95 -7.29
C ARG A 147 -3.63 14.59 -8.66
N LYS A 148 -3.86 15.93 -8.72
CA LYS A 148 -4.00 16.66 -9.97
C LYS A 148 -2.72 16.61 -10.81
N GLN A 149 -1.55 16.78 -10.18
CA GLN A 149 -0.26 16.69 -10.86
C GLN A 149 -0.03 15.30 -11.47
N VAL A 150 -0.25 14.24 -10.68
CA VAL A 150 -0.15 12.86 -11.17
C VAL A 150 -1.13 12.60 -12.31
N ALA A 151 -2.38 13.06 -12.20
CA ALA A 151 -3.38 12.89 -13.24
C ALA A 151 -2.95 13.52 -14.57
N VAL A 152 -2.40 14.73 -14.54
CA VAL A 152 -1.89 15.43 -15.74
C VAL A 152 -0.71 14.67 -16.36
N GLU A 153 0.23 14.18 -15.56
CA GLU A 153 1.38 13.43 -16.09
C GLU A 153 0.97 12.05 -16.63
N MET A 154 0.01 11.40 -16.00
CA MET A 154 -0.51 10.11 -16.48
C MET A 154 -1.31 10.26 -17.77
N GLU A 155 -2.12 11.30 -17.94
CA GLU A 155 -2.87 11.56 -19.18
C GLU A 155 -1.95 11.78 -20.40
N LYS A 156 -0.74 12.30 -20.19
CA LYS A 156 0.26 12.42 -21.27
C LYS A 156 0.74 11.06 -21.77
N ARG A 157 0.74 10.06 -20.90
CA ARG A 157 1.20 8.68 -21.16
C ARG A 157 0.06 7.79 -21.63
N ASP A 158 -1.11 7.92 -21.00
CA ASP A 158 -2.32 7.16 -21.30
C ASP A 158 -3.55 8.08 -21.18
N LYS A 159 -4.15 8.41 -22.32
CA LYS A 159 -5.31 9.32 -22.42
C LYS A 159 -6.56 8.77 -21.68
N ASN A 160 -6.63 7.47 -21.46
CA ASN A 160 -7.76 6.82 -20.79
C ASN A 160 -7.56 6.66 -19.28
N TRP A 161 -6.37 6.97 -18.78
CA TRP A 161 -6.00 6.71 -17.38
C TRP A 161 -7.01 7.27 -16.37
N ASN A 162 -7.46 8.51 -16.56
CA ASN A 162 -8.42 9.15 -15.65
C ASN A 162 -9.78 8.45 -15.65
N GLU A 163 -10.27 7.99 -16.81
CA GLU A 163 -11.54 7.26 -16.90
C GLU A 163 -11.43 5.87 -16.27
N GLU A 164 -10.34 5.15 -16.55
CA GLU A 164 -10.08 3.84 -15.97
C GLU A 164 -9.91 3.93 -14.45
N ASN A 165 -9.18 4.94 -13.97
CA ASN A 165 -9.02 5.18 -12.54
C ASN A 165 -10.35 5.51 -11.85
N LYS A 166 -11.22 6.31 -12.51
CA LYS A 166 -12.59 6.59 -12.00
C LYS A 166 -13.44 5.32 -11.94
N LYS A 167 -13.41 4.47 -12.97
CA LYS A 167 -14.12 3.17 -12.97
C LYS A 167 -13.62 2.29 -11.83
N ARG A 168 -12.31 2.15 -11.68
CA ARG A 168 -11.69 1.32 -10.64
C ARG A 168 -12.08 1.78 -9.24
N ILE A 169 -11.98 3.09 -8.96
CA ILE A 169 -12.38 3.66 -7.66
C ILE A 169 -13.91 3.58 -7.48
N GLY A 170 -14.70 3.70 -8.56
CA GLY A 170 -16.16 3.60 -8.51
C GLY A 170 -16.64 2.19 -8.20
N GLU A 171 -16.03 1.18 -8.81
CA GLU A 171 -16.31 -0.24 -8.52
C GLU A 171 -15.96 -0.63 -7.08
N HIS A 172 -15.02 0.09 -6.47
CA HIS A 172 -14.59 -0.06 -5.09
C HIS A 172 -15.05 1.12 -4.23
N ALA A 173 -16.33 1.49 -4.37
CA ALA A 173 -16.93 2.52 -3.52
C ALA A 173 -16.80 2.16 -2.04
N PRO A 174 -16.79 3.14 -1.13
CA PRO A 174 -16.67 2.91 0.31
C PRO A 174 -17.63 1.83 0.82
N GLU A 175 -18.86 1.78 0.31
CA GLU A 175 -19.89 0.80 0.70
C GLU A 175 -19.48 -0.64 0.33
N ALA A 176 -18.80 -0.82 -0.80
CA ALA A 176 -18.30 -2.15 -1.21
C ALA A 176 -17.20 -2.64 -0.27
N PHE A 177 -16.27 -1.77 0.13
CA PHE A 177 -15.26 -2.10 1.13
C PHE A 177 -15.87 -2.34 2.51
N GLN A 178 -16.84 -1.52 2.92
CA GLN A 178 -17.54 -1.71 4.18
C GLN A 178 -18.17 -3.10 4.27
N SER A 179 -18.92 -3.53 3.24
CA SER A 179 -19.52 -4.86 3.19
C SER A 179 -18.49 -5.99 3.32
N LYS A 180 -17.31 -5.86 2.71
CA LYS A 180 -16.23 -6.85 2.78
C LYS A 180 -15.58 -6.90 4.17
N LEU A 181 -15.32 -5.75 4.77
CA LEU A 181 -14.77 -5.65 6.12
C LEU A 181 -15.74 -6.22 7.19
N GLU A 182 -17.04 -5.97 7.04
CA GLU A 182 -18.07 -6.55 7.90
C GLU A 182 -18.15 -8.09 7.75
N LYS A 183 -18.08 -8.61 6.51
CA LYS A 183 -18.02 -10.06 6.24
C LYS A 183 -16.76 -10.70 6.81
N ALA A 184 -15.62 -10.02 6.72
CA ALA A 184 -14.35 -10.40 7.33
C ALA A 184 -14.37 -10.25 8.88
N LYS A 185 -15.51 -9.80 9.45
CA LYS A 185 -15.69 -9.60 10.90
C LYS A 185 -14.66 -8.67 11.55
N ILE A 186 -14.21 -7.66 10.82
CA ILE A 186 -13.28 -6.67 11.34
C ILE A 186 -14.05 -5.73 12.30
N PRO A 187 -13.73 -5.70 13.61
CA PRO A 187 -14.56 -5.00 14.59
C PRO A 187 -14.36 -3.49 14.60
N ARG A 188 -13.18 -3.00 14.18
CA ARG A 188 -12.85 -1.57 14.22
C ARG A 188 -12.16 -1.14 12.93
N PHE A 189 -12.85 -0.41 12.09
CA PHE A 189 -12.30 0.18 10.89
C PHE A 189 -12.93 1.55 10.58
N VAL A 190 -12.22 2.33 9.78
CA VAL A 190 -12.71 3.60 9.20
C VAL A 190 -12.36 3.61 7.72
N ILE A 191 -13.28 4.01 6.87
CA ILE A 191 -13.05 4.26 5.46
C ILE A 191 -13.09 5.79 5.27
N ASP A 192 -11.91 6.36 4.98
CA ASP A 192 -11.72 7.79 4.73
C ASP A 192 -11.59 8.02 3.22
N ARG A 193 -12.57 8.69 2.63
CA ARG A 193 -12.56 9.10 1.23
C ARG A 193 -12.62 10.61 1.12
N ASN A 194 -11.63 11.19 0.47
CA ASN A 194 -11.53 12.60 0.23
C ASN A 194 -10.96 12.90 -1.17
N GLU A 195 -10.67 14.17 -1.46
CA GLU A 195 -10.12 14.59 -2.75
C GLU A 195 -8.73 13.99 -3.05
N ALA A 196 -7.95 13.60 -2.04
CA ALA A 196 -6.65 12.98 -2.21
C ALA A 196 -6.72 11.47 -2.47
N GLY A 197 -7.86 10.80 -2.21
CA GLY A 197 -8.02 9.36 -2.45
C GLY A 197 -8.92 8.67 -1.43
N LEU A 198 -8.75 7.34 -1.30
CA LEU A 198 -9.49 6.49 -0.39
C LEU A 198 -8.51 5.70 0.49
N TRP A 199 -8.77 5.67 1.78
CA TRP A 199 -8.02 4.89 2.74
C TRP A 199 -8.93 4.09 3.66
N ILE A 200 -8.52 2.89 3.97
CA ILE A 200 -9.12 1.97 4.94
C ILE A 200 -8.14 1.88 6.10
N VAL A 201 -8.59 2.22 7.29
CA VAL A 201 -7.80 2.12 8.52
C VAL A 201 -8.43 1.04 9.40
N ILE A 202 -7.72 -0.04 9.65
CA ILE A 202 -8.13 -1.14 10.54
C ILE A 202 -7.31 -1.04 11.81
N ARG A 203 -7.94 -1.25 12.97
CA ARG A 203 -7.28 -1.27 14.29
C ARG A 203 -7.62 -2.57 15.02
N ARG A 204 -6.61 -3.22 15.55
CA ARG A 204 -6.80 -4.42 16.36
C ARG A 204 -6.70 -4.13 17.86
#